data_e44e2fdff12d82c2d96559ae6d21d710
#
_entry.id   e44e2fdff12d82c2d96559ae6d21d710
#
_cell.length_a   1.000
_cell.length_b   1.000
_cell.length_c   1.000
_cell.angle_alpha   90.00
_cell.angle_beta   90.00
_cell.angle_gamma   90.00
#
_symmetry.space_group_name_H-M   'P 1'
#
loop_
_entity.id
_entity.type
_entity.pdbx_description
1 polymer ?
#
loop_
_entity_poly.entity_id
_entity_poly.type
_entity_poly.pdbx_seq_one_letter_code
_entity_poly.pdbx_strand_id
1 'polypeptide(L)'
;MVGPLNRKPQSSGATRRTAVGLILGAPLLGACASVQQSIGQFSNPFASPQPEAGPAGPQQQPLAVGTGGVKVGLILPLSAAGNAGVAAQSMKNAAEMALAEFQNPNVQLLIKDDGGSPQGAQQGAQQALAEGAEIILGPLFAASVPAVAQQTRTRGTSVIAFSTDSSVAGRGVYLLSFLPESDVNRIVDYSTGIGKKSYAALLPDNAYGNVVEAAFKQAAARKGGRIVAFEKYGADRSGPARTVAQSLGQADALFIADDGDSVVATADALAAAGANLRNIQLLGTGLWDNPRVFASPALQGGLYAAPDPSGFRSFAGRYRTKYGGEPVRTATLAYDAVALVAALSRTQGAQRFAPETLTNPSGFAGIDGLFRFRSDGTNERGLAVMKVGQGASTPVAGSPKSFGA
;
A
#
# COMPACT_ATOMS: atom_id res chain seq x y z
N MET A 1 38.37 -49.86 -44.57
CA MET A 1 38.89 -49.24 -45.82
C MET A 1 38.87 -47.75 -45.64
N VAL A 2 40.03 -47.27 -45.39
CA VAL A 2 40.79 -46.26 -46.11
C VAL A 2 40.17 -44.85 -46.03
N GLY A 3 40.83 -44.01 -45.23
CA GLY A 3 40.85 -42.54 -45.38
C GLY A 3 41.62 -42.10 -46.63
N PRO A 4 42.17 -40.91 -46.80
CA PRO A 4 42.61 -39.87 -45.84
C PRO A 4 42.57 -38.41 -46.34
N LEU A 5 42.95 -37.45 -45.42
CA LEU A 5 43.93 -36.33 -45.57
C LEU A 5 43.63 -35.23 -46.63
N ASN A 6 43.70 -33.95 -46.38
CA ASN A 6 44.79 -33.13 -45.92
C ASN A 6 44.63 -31.69 -46.47
N ARG A 7 44.89 -30.68 -45.83
CA ARG A 7 45.93 -29.65 -45.71
C ARG A 7 45.43 -28.18 -45.82
N LYS A 8 45.89 -27.44 -44.83
CA LYS A 8 46.20 -25.97 -44.88
C LYS A 8 47.31 -25.63 -45.90
N PRO A 9 47.52 -24.39 -46.31
CA PRO A 9 48.47 -23.50 -45.68
C PRO A 9 48.01 -22.03 -45.60
N GLN A 10 48.37 -21.26 -44.64
CA GLN A 10 49.55 -20.41 -44.31
C GLN A 10 50.04 -19.48 -45.42
N SER A 11 50.11 -18.20 -45.09
CA SER A 11 51.31 -17.31 -45.03
C SER A 11 50.87 -15.83 -45.06
N SER A 12 51.27 -15.07 -44.08
CA SER A 12 52.47 -14.17 -43.96
C SER A 12 52.19 -12.82 -44.66
N GLY A 13 52.42 -11.66 -44.12
CA GLY A 13 53.34 -11.15 -43.17
C GLY A 13 53.58 -9.66 -43.41
N ALA A 14 54.18 -9.05 -42.48
CA ALA A 14 55.10 -7.88 -42.52
C ALA A 14 54.53 -6.47 -42.17
N THR A 15 54.85 -6.06 -40.99
CA THR A 15 55.73 -4.98 -40.49
C THR A 15 55.87 -3.64 -41.23
N ARG A 16 55.74 -2.54 -40.48
CA ARG A 16 56.69 -1.38 -40.27
C ARG A 16 55.95 -0.28 -39.50
N ARG A 17 56.29 0.04 -38.30
CA ARG A 17 57.31 0.94 -37.67
C ARG A 17 57.22 2.42 -38.06
N THR A 18 57.16 3.20 -36.96
CA THR A 18 57.63 4.55 -36.63
C THR A 18 56.55 5.63 -36.73
N ALA A 19 56.33 6.56 -35.77
CA ALA A 19 57.30 7.33 -34.96
C ALA A 19 56.56 8.03 -33.78
N VAL A 20 57.35 8.40 -32.81
CA VAL A 20 57.22 9.15 -31.59
C VAL A 20 56.63 10.55 -31.78
N GLY A 21 55.78 11.00 -30.87
CA GLY A 21 55.38 12.37 -30.62
C GLY A 21 54.86 12.54 -29.20
N LEU A 22 55.75 12.91 -28.27
CA LEU A 22 55.43 13.34 -26.91
C LEU A 22 54.76 14.72 -26.95
N ILE A 23 53.58 14.88 -26.36
CA ILE A 23 53.11 16.17 -25.83
C ILE A 23 52.45 15.93 -24.47
N LEU A 24 52.99 16.59 -23.48
CA LEU A 24 52.48 16.71 -22.10
C LEU A 24 51.15 17.46 -22.08
N GLY A 25 50.16 16.94 -21.35
CA GLY A 25 48.91 17.67 -21.05
C GLY A 25 48.08 16.95 -19.99
N ALA A 26 47.98 17.54 -18.84
CA ALA A 26 47.20 17.35 -17.61
C ALA A 26 46.08 16.29 -17.52
N PRO A 27 45.83 15.70 -16.32
CA PRO A 27 44.82 14.67 -16.12
C PRO A 27 43.41 15.27 -16.01
N LEU A 28 42.55 14.97 -16.96
CA LEU A 28 41.13 15.10 -16.81
C LEU A 28 40.58 13.81 -16.15
N LEU A 29 40.09 13.97 -14.94
CA LEU A 29 39.34 12.95 -14.22
C LEU A 29 38.10 12.56 -15.05
N GLY A 30 38.16 11.43 -15.70
CA GLY A 30 37.04 10.82 -16.40
C GLY A 30 36.04 10.29 -15.38
N ALA A 31 34.83 10.86 -15.39
CA ALA A 31 33.69 10.34 -14.71
C ALA A 31 33.31 9.00 -15.32
N CYS A 32 33.40 7.91 -14.57
CA CYS A 32 32.76 6.65 -14.89
C CYS A 32 31.26 6.83 -14.69
N ALA A 33 30.52 7.06 -15.78
CA ALA A 33 29.09 6.92 -15.81
C ALA A 33 28.78 5.42 -15.73
N SER A 34 28.38 4.96 -14.54
CA SER A 34 27.72 3.67 -14.36
C SER A 34 26.35 3.75 -15.05
N VAL A 35 26.19 3.01 -16.13
CA VAL A 35 24.88 2.71 -16.72
C VAL A 35 24.13 1.83 -15.73
N GLN A 36 23.35 2.46 -14.88
CA GLN A 36 22.41 1.77 -14.01
C GLN A 36 21.16 1.50 -14.86
N GLN A 37 20.99 0.25 -15.25
CA GLN A 37 19.77 -0.22 -15.90
C GLN A 37 18.59 0.10 -14.97
N SER A 38 17.70 0.95 -15.46
CA SER A 38 16.42 1.25 -14.87
C SER A 38 15.54 -0.01 -14.90
N ILE A 39 15.49 -0.72 -13.78
CA ILE A 39 14.42 -1.67 -13.52
C ILE A 39 13.18 -0.81 -13.30
N GLY A 40 12.17 -0.97 -14.18
CA GLY A 40 10.95 -0.18 -14.16
C GLY A 40 10.28 -0.20 -12.78
N GLN A 41 10.10 0.98 -12.20
CA GLN A 41 9.34 1.18 -10.98
C GLN A 41 7.85 1.03 -11.34
N PHE A 42 7.24 -0.03 -10.86
CA PHE A 42 5.81 -0.24 -10.99
C PHE A 42 5.07 0.61 -9.96
N SER A 43 4.21 1.49 -10.46
CA SER A 43 3.40 2.40 -9.64
C SER A 43 2.31 1.62 -8.91
N ASN A 44 2.41 1.52 -7.60
CA ASN A 44 1.27 1.19 -6.75
C ASN A 44 0.30 2.40 -6.82
N PRO A 45 -0.98 2.24 -7.17
CA PRO A 45 -1.92 3.36 -7.26
C PRO A 45 -2.13 4.10 -5.93
N PHE A 46 -1.69 3.51 -4.81
CA PHE A 46 -1.59 4.17 -3.50
C PHE A 46 -0.16 4.59 -3.13
N ALA A 47 0.84 4.26 -3.93
CA ALA A 47 2.21 4.72 -3.73
C ALA A 47 2.44 5.95 -4.62
N SER A 48 2.50 7.12 -4.01
CA SER A 48 2.99 8.32 -4.68
C SER A 48 4.40 8.08 -5.24
N PRO A 49 4.75 8.63 -6.41
CA PRO A 49 6.10 8.51 -6.96
C PRO A 49 7.12 8.99 -5.94
N GLN A 50 8.18 8.20 -5.75
CA GLN A 50 9.27 8.51 -4.83
C GLN A 50 10.02 9.75 -5.35
N PRO A 51 10.10 10.86 -4.59
CA PRO A 51 10.90 12.01 -5.00
C PRO A 51 12.39 11.66 -4.92
N GLU A 52 13.15 12.06 -5.93
CA GLU A 52 14.62 12.09 -5.83
C GLU A 52 15.05 13.03 -4.69
N ALA A 53 16.01 12.60 -3.88
CA ALA A 53 16.50 13.36 -2.73
C ALA A 53 17.12 14.69 -3.18
N GLY A 54 16.39 15.78 -3.00
CA GLY A 54 16.91 17.14 -3.10
C GLY A 54 17.75 17.50 -1.86
N PRO A 55 18.62 18.54 -1.91
CA PRO A 55 19.43 18.96 -0.79
C PRO A 55 18.55 19.34 0.42
N ALA A 56 18.98 18.95 1.62
CA ALA A 56 18.29 19.21 2.87
C ALA A 56 17.98 20.72 3.01
N GLY A 57 16.67 21.03 2.97
CA GLY A 57 16.18 22.38 3.19
C GLY A 57 16.36 22.85 4.64
N PRO A 58 16.11 24.14 4.96
CA PRO A 58 16.31 24.70 6.28
C PRO A 58 15.53 23.92 7.34
N GLN A 59 16.19 23.59 8.45
CA GLN A 59 15.62 22.89 9.59
C GLN A 59 14.39 23.66 10.10
N GLN A 60 13.21 23.12 9.86
CA GLN A 60 11.97 23.69 10.40
C GLN A 60 11.94 23.46 11.93
N GLN A 61 11.51 24.47 12.66
CA GLN A 61 11.31 24.40 14.12
C GLN A 61 10.37 23.23 14.47
N PRO A 62 10.60 22.52 15.59
CA PRO A 62 9.76 21.39 15.98
C PRO A 62 8.31 21.85 16.17
N LEU A 63 7.42 21.35 15.34
CA LEU A 63 6.00 21.62 15.44
C LEU A 63 5.38 20.65 16.45
N ALA A 64 5.07 21.15 17.66
CA ALA A 64 4.38 20.40 18.68
C ALA A 64 2.91 20.83 18.77
N VAL A 65 1.99 19.86 18.81
CA VAL A 65 0.54 20.12 18.93
C VAL A 65 -0.01 19.38 20.14
N GLY A 66 -0.76 20.08 20.97
CA GLY A 66 -1.25 19.58 22.25
C GLY A 66 -0.27 19.80 23.40
N THR A 67 -0.78 19.65 24.64
CA THR A 67 -0.05 19.95 25.88
C THR A 67 -0.01 18.74 26.84
N GLY A 68 -0.39 17.55 26.36
CA GLY A 68 -0.42 16.35 27.18
C GLY A 68 0.96 15.83 27.59
N GLY A 69 0.99 15.03 28.64
CA GLY A 69 2.22 14.43 29.18
C GLY A 69 2.78 13.30 28.33
N VAL A 70 1.95 12.64 27.50
CA VAL A 70 2.34 11.53 26.62
C VAL A 70 2.80 12.08 25.28
N LYS A 71 4.08 11.92 24.98
CA LYS A 71 4.68 12.42 23.74
C LYS A 71 4.61 11.36 22.66
N VAL A 72 4.16 11.79 21.47
CA VAL A 72 3.91 10.92 20.31
C VAL A 72 4.61 11.54 19.10
N GLY A 73 5.56 10.82 18.50
CA GLY A 73 6.15 11.25 17.23
C GLY A 73 5.19 11.02 16.06
N LEU A 74 4.97 12.02 15.22
CA LEU A 74 4.24 11.88 13.96
C LEU A 74 5.17 12.23 12.81
N ILE A 75 5.57 11.21 12.03
CA ILE A 75 6.56 11.34 10.95
C ILE A 75 5.83 11.24 9.62
N LEU A 76 5.88 12.31 8.82
CA LEU A 76 5.19 12.42 7.54
C LEU A 76 6.05 13.16 6.51
N PRO A 77 5.88 12.90 5.19
CA PRO A 77 6.63 13.56 4.12
C PRO A 77 6.07 14.95 3.78
N LEU A 78 6.08 15.88 4.76
CA LEU A 78 5.39 17.18 4.65
C LEU A 78 5.96 18.08 3.57
N SER A 79 7.27 18.04 3.35
CA SER A 79 7.97 18.81 2.30
C SER A 79 8.09 18.09 0.96
N ALA A 80 7.60 16.85 0.87
CA ALA A 80 7.63 16.11 -0.39
C ALA A 80 6.76 16.79 -1.45
N ALA A 81 7.22 16.75 -2.71
CA ALA A 81 6.50 17.33 -3.83
C ALA A 81 5.28 16.49 -4.25
N GLY A 82 4.35 17.12 -4.96
CA GLY A 82 3.20 16.46 -5.58
C GLY A 82 2.24 15.80 -4.59
N ASN A 83 1.67 14.66 -4.99
CA ASN A 83 0.64 13.98 -4.21
C ASN A 83 1.12 13.51 -2.82
N ALA A 84 2.41 13.26 -2.66
CA ALA A 84 2.98 12.85 -1.39
C ALA A 84 2.84 13.95 -0.31
N GLY A 85 3.23 15.18 -0.64
CA GLY A 85 3.08 16.31 0.27
C GLY A 85 1.61 16.66 0.53
N VAL A 86 0.75 16.58 -0.49
CA VAL A 86 -0.70 16.76 -0.32
C VAL A 86 -1.28 15.73 0.65
N ALA A 87 -0.90 14.47 0.50
CA ALA A 87 -1.32 13.40 1.40
C ALA A 87 -0.79 13.64 2.83
N ALA A 88 0.49 13.97 2.97
CA ALA A 88 1.10 14.24 4.27
C ALA A 88 0.43 15.42 4.99
N GLN A 89 0.15 16.52 4.28
CA GLN A 89 -0.55 17.65 4.87
C GLN A 89 -1.97 17.29 5.30
N SER A 90 -2.69 16.52 4.48
CA SER A 90 -4.03 16.06 4.83
C SER A 90 -4.02 15.12 6.03
N MET A 91 -3.02 14.23 6.13
CA MET A 91 -2.82 13.35 7.28
C MET A 91 -2.46 14.13 8.55
N LYS A 92 -1.59 15.14 8.44
CA LYS A 92 -1.26 16.05 9.55
C LYS A 92 -2.51 16.75 10.07
N ASN A 93 -3.30 17.35 9.19
CA ASN A 93 -4.54 18.00 9.55
C ASN A 93 -5.52 17.04 10.25
N ALA A 94 -5.64 15.82 9.75
CA ALA A 94 -6.48 14.79 10.36
C ALA A 94 -6.00 14.37 11.75
N ALA A 95 -4.69 14.25 11.95
CA ALA A 95 -4.08 13.98 13.26
C ALA A 95 -4.39 15.10 14.28
N GLU A 96 -4.24 16.36 13.87
CA GLU A 96 -4.59 17.53 14.69
C GLU A 96 -6.09 17.59 14.98
N MET A 97 -6.93 17.21 14.00
CA MET A 97 -8.38 17.14 14.19
C MET A 97 -8.76 16.08 15.22
N ALA A 98 -8.17 14.88 15.15
CA ALA A 98 -8.39 13.82 16.12
C ALA A 98 -8.02 14.25 17.54
N LEU A 99 -6.86 14.90 17.69
CA LEU A 99 -6.44 15.42 18.99
C LEU A 99 -7.38 16.46 19.55
N ALA A 100 -7.90 17.36 18.68
CA ALA A 100 -8.83 18.42 19.09
C ALA A 100 -10.24 17.90 19.42
N GLU A 101 -10.69 16.85 18.78
CA GLU A 101 -12.01 16.22 19.02
C GLU A 101 -12.00 15.30 20.25
N PHE A 102 -10.83 14.87 20.72
CA PHE A 102 -10.70 14.02 21.88
C PHE A 102 -10.68 14.85 23.19
N GLN A 103 -11.61 14.58 24.09
CA GLN A 103 -11.66 15.29 25.38
C GLN A 103 -10.46 14.92 26.27
N ASN A 104 -9.64 15.92 26.64
CA ASN A 104 -8.46 15.73 27.49
C ASN A 104 -7.54 14.60 27.00
N PRO A 105 -6.95 14.70 25.82
CA PRO A 105 -6.25 13.60 25.18
C PRO A 105 -4.97 13.17 25.92
N ASN A 106 -4.44 14.00 26.83
CA ASN A 106 -3.15 13.82 27.49
C ASN A 106 -1.99 13.46 26.53
N VAL A 107 -2.08 13.93 25.28
CA VAL A 107 -1.13 13.66 24.22
C VAL A 107 -0.53 14.95 23.71
N GLN A 108 0.77 14.91 23.41
CA GLN A 108 1.48 15.93 22.65
C GLN A 108 2.06 15.30 21.39
N LEU A 109 1.64 15.75 20.21
CA LEU A 109 2.20 15.32 18.93
C LEU A 109 3.49 16.09 18.63
N LEU A 110 4.57 15.36 18.40
CA LEU A 110 5.84 15.87 17.93
C LEU A 110 5.92 15.62 16.43
N ILE A 111 5.56 16.60 15.62
CA ILE A 111 5.45 16.45 14.18
C ILE A 111 6.84 16.62 13.55
N LYS A 112 7.27 15.64 12.74
CA LYS A 112 8.55 15.59 12.05
C LYS A 112 8.32 15.40 10.55
N ASP A 113 9.05 16.16 9.77
CA ASP A 113 9.07 16.03 8.31
C ASP A 113 10.18 15.07 7.90
N ASP A 114 9.84 14.01 7.15
CA ASP A 114 10.81 13.06 6.62
C ASP A 114 11.23 13.37 5.17
N GLY A 115 10.63 14.38 4.55
CA GLY A 115 10.88 14.75 3.16
C GLY A 115 10.63 13.61 2.16
N GLY A 116 9.96 12.54 2.59
CA GLY A 116 9.72 11.34 1.78
C GLY A 116 10.95 10.43 1.65
N SER A 117 11.94 10.56 2.53
CA SER A 117 13.19 9.81 2.44
C SER A 117 13.48 8.97 3.69
N PRO A 118 14.17 7.81 3.55
CA PRO A 118 14.59 7.00 4.68
C PRO A 118 15.50 7.76 5.65
N GLN A 119 16.38 8.63 5.15
CA GLN A 119 17.28 9.44 5.96
C GLN A 119 16.52 10.47 6.79
N GLY A 120 15.55 11.17 6.17
CA GLY A 120 14.67 12.12 6.88
C GLY A 120 13.82 11.41 7.94
N ALA A 121 13.29 10.23 7.62
CA ALA A 121 12.52 9.44 8.57
C ALA A 121 13.38 8.96 9.76
N GLN A 122 14.63 8.56 9.53
CA GLN A 122 15.61 8.23 10.57
C GLN A 122 15.84 9.43 11.49
N GLN A 123 16.13 10.61 10.93
CA GLN A 123 16.37 11.83 11.68
C GLN A 123 15.12 12.25 12.48
N GLY A 124 13.94 12.19 11.85
CA GLY A 124 12.66 12.48 12.51
C GLY A 124 12.40 11.56 13.71
N ALA A 125 12.69 10.27 13.56
CA ALA A 125 12.56 9.30 14.65
C ALA A 125 13.56 9.58 15.78
N GLN A 126 14.83 9.85 15.45
CA GLN A 126 15.86 10.21 16.45
C GLN A 126 15.44 11.44 17.26
N GLN A 127 14.98 12.50 16.58
CA GLN A 127 14.53 13.72 17.23
C GLN A 127 13.31 13.47 18.13
N ALA A 128 12.27 12.78 17.62
CA ALA A 128 11.09 12.48 18.42
C ALA A 128 11.41 11.66 19.65
N LEU A 129 12.29 10.64 19.52
CA LEU A 129 12.75 9.83 20.66
C LEU A 129 13.60 10.63 21.64
N ALA A 130 14.44 11.56 21.19
CA ALA A 130 15.23 12.44 22.05
C ALA A 130 14.33 13.41 22.84
N GLU A 131 13.22 13.85 22.25
CA GLU A 131 12.20 14.67 22.89
C GLU A 131 11.28 13.87 23.81
N GLY A 132 11.43 12.55 23.87
CA GLY A 132 10.72 11.64 24.77
C GLY A 132 9.47 11.01 24.18
N ALA A 133 9.38 10.84 22.86
CA ALA A 133 8.28 10.11 22.24
C ALA A 133 8.22 8.66 22.74
N GLU A 134 7.03 8.23 23.17
CA GLU A 134 6.73 6.89 23.67
C GLU A 134 6.23 5.94 22.57
N ILE A 135 5.75 6.50 21.46
CA ILE A 135 5.33 5.78 20.26
C ILE A 135 5.58 6.66 19.04
N ILE A 136 5.81 6.04 17.87
CA ILE A 136 5.93 6.73 16.59
C ILE A 136 4.74 6.37 15.69
N LEU A 137 4.07 7.37 15.15
CA LEU A 137 3.07 7.28 14.09
C LEU A 137 3.70 7.69 12.77
N GLY A 138 3.56 6.86 11.74
CA GLY A 138 4.31 6.97 10.50
C GLY A 138 5.55 6.06 10.51
N PRO A 139 6.36 6.10 9.45
CA PRO A 139 6.23 6.96 8.26
C PRO A 139 5.15 6.46 7.27
N LEU A 140 4.97 7.25 6.19
CA LEU A 140 4.01 6.89 5.14
C LEU A 140 4.59 5.86 4.15
N PHE A 141 5.86 5.99 3.77
CA PHE A 141 6.46 5.18 2.73
C PHE A 141 7.16 3.93 3.28
N ALA A 142 6.98 2.79 2.58
CA ALA A 142 7.59 1.52 2.93
C ALA A 142 9.11 1.61 3.09
N ALA A 143 9.81 2.29 2.16
CA ALA A 143 11.26 2.45 2.19
C ALA A 143 11.77 3.14 3.47
N SER A 144 10.94 3.97 4.11
CA SER A 144 11.28 4.71 5.32
C SER A 144 11.03 3.92 6.61
N VAL A 145 10.17 2.88 6.58
CA VAL A 145 9.79 2.11 7.78
C VAL A 145 10.99 1.43 8.44
N PRO A 146 11.91 0.74 7.72
CA PRO A 146 13.08 0.12 8.33
C PRO A 146 14.00 1.11 9.05
N ALA A 147 14.14 2.33 8.50
CA ALA A 147 14.98 3.38 9.08
C ALA A 147 14.42 3.87 10.42
N VAL A 148 13.09 4.04 10.54
CA VAL A 148 12.41 4.35 11.81
C VAL A 148 12.52 3.19 12.78
N ALA A 149 12.23 1.97 12.33
CA ALA A 149 12.28 0.76 13.15
C ALA A 149 13.65 0.53 13.79
N GLN A 150 14.73 0.84 13.07
CA GLN A 150 16.09 0.76 13.60
C GLN A 150 16.30 1.68 14.81
N GLN A 151 15.73 2.90 14.78
CA GLN A 151 15.88 3.87 15.87
C GLN A 151 15.03 3.49 17.11
N THR A 152 13.86 2.90 16.90
CA THR A 152 12.92 2.57 17.97
C THR A 152 13.24 1.25 18.66
N ARG A 153 13.90 0.32 17.98
CA ARG A 153 14.16 -1.06 18.46
C ARG A 153 14.93 -1.10 19.77
N THR A 154 15.96 -0.27 19.94
CA THR A 154 16.81 -0.26 21.15
C THR A 154 16.08 0.25 22.38
N ARG A 155 15.02 1.03 22.19
CA ARG A 155 14.18 1.59 23.28
C ARG A 155 12.89 0.81 23.50
N GLY A 156 12.62 -0.20 22.67
CA GLY A 156 11.35 -0.92 22.71
C GLY A 156 10.14 -0.06 22.35
N THR A 157 10.35 1.08 21.67
CA THR A 157 9.28 1.99 21.28
C THR A 157 8.54 1.41 20.08
N SER A 158 7.21 1.29 20.15
CA SER A 158 6.37 0.80 19.07
C SER A 158 6.23 1.83 17.94
N VAL A 159 6.07 1.34 16.70
CA VAL A 159 5.82 2.12 15.49
C VAL A 159 4.48 1.72 14.90
N ILE A 160 3.61 2.68 14.58
CA ILE A 160 2.42 2.48 13.76
C ILE A 160 2.64 3.19 12.43
N ALA A 161 3.10 2.46 11.42
CA ALA A 161 3.39 2.98 10.08
C ALA A 161 2.14 2.94 9.19
N PHE A 162 2.11 3.78 8.15
CA PHE A 162 0.97 3.91 7.23
C PHE A 162 1.21 3.21 5.88
N SER A 163 2.30 2.47 5.76
CA SER A 163 2.64 1.75 4.53
C SER A 163 1.62 0.67 4.18
N THR A 164 1.35 0.51 2.88
CA THR A 164 0.55 -0.60 2.32
C THR A 164 1.37 -1.86 2.03
N ASP A 165 2.68 -1.80 2.20
CA ASP A 165 3.59 -2.94 1.99
C ASP A 165 3.72 -3.76 3.28
N SER A 166 3.07 -4.92 3.30
CA SER A 166 3.08 -5.83 4.46
C SER A 166 4.47 -6.40 4.78
N SER A 167 5.42 -6.37 3.84
CA SER A 167 6.79 -6.87 4.05
C SER A 167 7.60 -6.06 5.07
N VAL A 168 7.21 -4.80 5.32
CA VAL A 168 7.88 -3.94 6.31
C VAL A 168 7.28 -4.04 7.71
N ALA A 169 6.22 -4.82 7.88
CA ALA A 169 5.65 -5.15 9.18
C ALA A 169 6.56 -6.08 9.99
N GLY A 170 6.42 -6.08 11.30
CA GLY A 170 7.19 -6.97 12.16
C GLY A 170 7.05 -6.63 13.62
N ARG A 171 7.84 -7.30 14.44
CA ARG A 171 7.81 -7.08 15.89
C ARG A 171 8.12 -5.61 16.24
N GLY A 172 7.16 -4.94 16.87
CA GLY A 172 7.25 -3.53 17.26
C GLY A 172 6.95 -2.54 16.12
N VAL A 173 6.65 -3.04 14.92
CA VAL A 173 6.23 -2.24 13.76
C VAL A 173 4.88 -2.73 13.28
N TYR A 174 3.87 -1.93 13.49
CA TYR A 174 2.49 -2.21 13.13
C TYR A 174 2.08 -1.35 11.93
N LEU A 175 1.34 -1.93 11.00
CA LEU A 175 0.82 -1.20 9.85
C LEU A 175 -0.63 -0.82 10.09
N LEU A 176 -0.95 0.46 10.15
CA LEU A 176 -2.32 0.96 10.07
C LEU A 176 -2.56 1.47 8.67
N SER A 177 -3.07 0.58 7.80
CA SER A 177 -3.19 0.86 6.37
C SER A 177 -4.38 0.13 5.75
N PHE A 178 -4.62 0.38 4.46
CA PHE A 178 -5.54 -0.39 3.63
C PHE A 178 -4.74 -1.49 2.92
N LEU A 179 -4.56 -2.63 3.61
CA LEU A 179 -3.78 -3.74 3.07
C LEU A 179 -4.62 -4.55 2.08
N PRO A 180 -4.12 -4.82 0.86
CA PRO A 180 -4.84 -5.60 -0.15
C PRO A 180 -5.28 -6.98 0.35
N GLU A 181 -4.51 -7.59 1.24
CA GLU A 181 -4.82 -8.89 1.85
C GLU A 181 -6.14 -8.87 2.63
N SER A 182 -6.48 -7.74 3.27
CA SER A 182 -7.76 -7.58 3.98
C SER A 182 -8.95 -7.59 3.01
N ASP A 183 -8.83 -6.90 1.87
CA ASP A 183 -9.84 -6.86 0.83
C ASP A 183 -10.07 -8.25 0.24
N VAL A 184 -8.97 -8.93 -0.13
CA VAL A 184 -9.01 -10.28 -0.71
C VAL A 184 -9.62 -11.28 0.25
N ASN A 185 -9.18 -11.28 1.50
CA ASN A 185 -9.73 -12.18 2.51
C ASN A 185 -11.24 -11.97 2.67
N ARG A 186 -11.68 -10.72 2.77
CA ARG A 186 -13.09 -10.38 2.97
C ARG A 186 -13.96 -10.79 1.78
N ILE A 187 -13.50 -10.51 0.54
CA ILE A 187 -14.33 -10.82 -0.64
C ILE A 187 -14.39 -12.32 -0.93
N VAL A 188 -13.31 -13.06 -0.68
CA VAL A 188 -13.29 -14.51 -0.83
C VAL A 188 -14.15 -15.17 0.26
N ASP A 189 -14.06 -14.72 1.51
CA ASP A 189 -14.90 -15.20 2.59
C ASP A 189 -16.39 -15.01 2.29
N TYR A 190 -16.76 -13.83 1.83
CA TYR A 190 -18.15 -13.53 1.46
C TYR A 190 -18.62 -14.36 0.27
N SER A 191 -17.84 -14.40 -0.81
CA SER A 191 -18.21 -15.15 -2.02
C SER A 191 -18.38 -16.64 -1.75
N THR A 192 -17.52 -17.21 -0.92
CA THR A 192 -17.67 -18.60 -0.47
C THR A 192 -18.93 -18.81 0.36
N GLY A 193 -19.25 -17.86 1.25
CA GLY A 193 -20.47 -17.88 2.07
C GLY A 193 -21.75 -17.86 1.24
N ILE A 194 -21.73 -17.25 0.06
CA ILE A 194 -22.86 -17.26 -0.91
C ILE A 194 -22.75 -18.40 -1.95
N GLY A 195 -21.91 -19.42 -1.68
CA GLY A 195 -21.83 -20.65 -2.47
C GLY A 195 -20.87 -20.60 -3.66
N LYS A 196 -20.08 -19.52 -3.85
CA LYS A 196 -19.07 -19.44 -4.92
C LYS A 196 -17.79 -20.13 -4.47
N LYS A 197 -17.43 -21.23 -5.10
CA LYS A 197 -16.27 -22.07 -4.71
C LYS A 197 -15.28 -22.35 -5.83
N SER A 198 -15.64 -22.05 -7.09
CA SER A 198 -14.71 -22.16 -8.22
C SER A 198 -14.42 -20.77 -8.79
N TYR A 199 -13.16 -20.44 -8.88
CA TYR A 199 -12.68 -19.10 -9.19
C TYR A 199 -11.84 -19.08 -10.46
N ALA A 200 -12.08 -18.10 -11.30
CA ALA A 200 -11.09 -17.61 -12.26
C ALA A 200 -10.49 -16.31 -11.73
N ALA A 201 -9.26 -15.98 -12.07
CA ALA A 201 -8.62 -14.73 -11.69
C ALA A 201 -7.79 -14.16 -12.84
N LEU A 202 -7.82 -12.82 -12.95
CA LEU A 202 -7.03 -12.06 -13.91
C LEU A 202 -6.45 -10.83 -13.21
N LEU A 203 -5.14 -10.82 -13.00
CA LEU A 203 -4.43 -9.86 -12.15
C LEU A 203 -3.34 -9.11 -12.92
N PRO A 204 -2.95 -7.89 -12.50
CA PRO A 204 -1.82 -7.21 -13.10
C PRO A 204 -0.49 -7.90 -12.73
N ASP A 205 0.46 -7.94 -13.66
CA ASP A 205 1.81 -8.44 -13.41
C ASP A 205 2.70 -7.32 -12.87
N ASN A 206 2.47 -6.97 -11.61
CA ASN A 206 3.21 -5.95 -10.87
C ASN A 206 3.28 -6.30 -9.36
N ALA A 207 3.90 -5.45 -8.55
CA ALA A 207 4.05 -5.67 -7.12
C ALA A 207 2.71 -5.84 -6.38
N TYR A 208 1.69 -5.03 -6.72
CA TYR A 208 0.35 -5.16 -6.16
C TYR A 208 -0.29 -6.50 -6.54
N GLY A 209 -0.23 -6.87 -7.82
CA GLY A 209 -0.76 -8.14 -8.31
C GLY A 209 -0.10 -9.35 -7.65
N ASN A 210 1.20 -9.29 -7.31
CA ASN A 210 1.90 -10.35 -6.59
C ASN A 210 1.36 -10.54 -5.16
N VAL A 211 1.13 -9.44 -4.44
CA VAL A 211 0.54 -9.48 -3.08
C VAL A 211 -0.88 -10.04 -3.13
N VAL A 212 -1.70 -9.54 -4.06
CA VAL A 212 -3.08 -9.98 -4.24
C VAL A 212 -3.16 -11.44 -4.66
N GLU A 213 -2.26 -11.91 -5.55
CA GLU A 213 -2.16 -13.32 -5.95
C GLU A 213 -1.94 -14.23 -4.76
N ALA A 214 -0.93 -13.91 -3.93
CA ALA A 214 -0.60 -14.72 -2.76
C ALA A 214 -1.78 -14.77 -1.78
N ALA A 215 -2.39 -13.62 -1.49
CA ALA A 215 -3.55 -13.53 -0.61
C ALA A 215 -4.76 -14.29 -1.16
N PHE A 216 -5.03 -14.17 -2.46
CA PHE A 216 -6.16 -14.82 -3.13
C PHE A 216 -6.03 -16.35 -3.12
N LYS A 217 -4.86 -16.88 -3.51
CA LYS A 217 -4.59 -18.32 -3.48
C LYS A 217 -4.74 -18.89 -2.07
N GLN A 218 -4.20 -18.17 -1.07
CA GLN A 218 -4.30 -18.58 0.33
C GLN A 218 -5.74 -18.54 0.84
N ALA A 219 -6.49 -17.45 0.55
CA ALA A 219 -7.87 -17.29 0.98
C ALA A 219 -8.78 -18.35 0.33
N ALA A 220 -8.66 -18.58 -0.98
CA ALA A 220 -9.41 -19.61 -1.69
C ALA A 220 -9.13 -21.01 -1.10
N ALA A 221 -7.86 -21.36 -0.89
CA ALA A 221 -7.48 -22.66 -0.30
C ALA A 221 -8.06 -22.85 1.12
N ARG A 222 -7.94 -21.80 1.99
CA ARG A 222 -8.50 -21.83 3.35
C ARG A 222 -10.01 -22.12 3.39
N LYS A 223 -10.73 -21.63 2.38
CA LYS A 223 -12.19 -21.76 2.25
C LYS A 223 -12.63 -22.96 1.42
N GLY A 224 -11.70 -23.84 1.02
CA GLY A 224 -11.99 -25.01 0.19
C GLY A 224 -12.41 -24.64 -1.24
N GLY A 225 -12.02 -23.45 -1.70
CA GLY A 225 -12.24 -22.99 -3.06
C GLY A 225 -11.22 -23.58 -4.04
N ARG A 226 -11.65 -23.71 -5.31
CA ARG A 226 -10.83 -24.17 -6.42
C ARG A 226 -10.56 -23.04 -7.40
N ILE A 227 -9.31 -22.86 -7.82
CA ILE A 227 -8.93 -21.92 -8.89
C ILE A 227 -8.88 -22.73 -10.19
N VAL A 228 -9.77 -22.39 -11.15
CA VAL A 228 -9.89 -23.08 -12.43
C VAL A 228 -9.11 -22.39 -13.54
N ALA A 229 -8.88 -21.09 -13.43
CA ALA A 229 -8.03 -20.31 -14.32
C ALA A 229 -7.35 -19.20 -13.53
N PHE A 230 -6.10 -18.93 -13.86
CA PHE A 230 -5.33 -17.86 -13.26
C PHE A 230 -4.34 -17.31 -14.27
N GLU A 231 -4.49 -16.04 -14.61
CA GLU A 231 -3.59 -15.36 -15.53
C GLU A 231 -3.14 -14.01 -14.97
N LYS A 232 -1.97 -13.59 -15.41
CA LYS A 232 -1.46 -12.24 -15.20
C LYS A 232 -1.35 -11.48 -16.50
N TYR A 233 -1.54 -10.18 -16.47
CA TYR A 233 -1.39 -9.32 -17.62
C TYR A 233 -0.43 -8.16 -17.35
N GLY A 234 0.34 -7.80 -18.37
CA GLY A 234 1.15 -6.59 -18.43
C GLY A 234 0.44 -5.51 -19.25
N ALA A 235 1.16 -4.91 -20.19
CA ALA A 235 0.60 -3.93 -21.12
C ALA A 235 -0.45 -4.55 -22.07
N ASP A 236 -0.23 -5.77 -22.55
CA ASP A 236 -1.20 -6.54 -23.32
C ASP A 236 -2.08 -7.40 -22.38
N ARG A 237 -3.39 -7.22 -22.50
CA ARG A 237 -4.43 -7.95 -21.77
C ARG A 237 -5.10 -9.03 -22.63
N SER A 238 -4.94 -8.98 -23.95
CA SER A 238 -5.75 -9.77 -24.89
C SER A 238 -5.47 -11.27 -24.80
N GLY A 239 -4.22 -11.69 -24.67
CA GLY A 239 -3.82 -13.06 -24.50
C GLY A 239 -4.35 -13.67 -23.20
N PRO A 240 -3.99 -13.11 -22.03
CA PRO A 240 -4.49 -13.56 -20.72
C PRO A 240 -6.02 -13.53 -20.61
N ALA A 241 -6.69 -12.49 -21.14
CA ALA A 241 -8.15 -12.42 -21.15
C ALA A 241 -8.78 -13.57 -21.95
N ARG A 242 -8.19 -13.95 -23.08
CA ARG A 242 -8.66 -15.09 -23.89
C ARG A 242 -8.53 -16.42 -23.15
N THR A 243 -7.41 -16.64 -22.47
CA THR A 243 -7.20 -17.86 -21.67
C THR A 243 -8.23 -17.97 -20.56
N VAL A 244 -8.46 -16.87 -19.82
CA VAL A 244 -9.46 -16.85 -18.75
C VAL A 244 -10.87 -17.04 -19.32
N ALA A 245 -11.24 -16.34 -20.42
CA ALA A 245 -12.56 -16.43 -21.04
C ALA A 245 -12.93 -17.87 -21.40
N GLN A 246 -11.99 -18.68 -21.90
CA GLN A 246 -12.22 -20.08 -22.24
C GLN A 246 -12.57 -20.96 -21.04
N SER A 247 -12.14 -20.57 -19.85
CA SER A 247 -12.33 -21.34 -18.62
C SER A 247 -13.52 -20.85 -17.77
N LEU A 248 -14.17 -19.73 -18.12
CA LEU A 248 -15.22 -19.13 -17.31
C LEU A 248 -16.45 -20.02 -17.11
N GLY A 249 -16.73 -20.95 -18.05
CA GLY A 249 -17.82 -21.92 -17.89
C GLY A 249 -17.63 -22.91 -16.73
N GLN A 250 -16.43 -22.98 -16.14
CA GLN A 250 -16.09 -23.82 -14.99
C GLN A 250 -15.97 -23.02 -13.69
N ALA A 251 -16.11 -21.70 -13.74
CA ALA A 251 -15.98 -20.80 -12.59
C ALA A 251 -17.32 -20.29 -12.12
N ASP A 252 -17.47 -20.15 -10.80
CA ASP A 252 -18.60 -19.48 -10.14
C ASP A 252 -18.39 -17.98 -10.03
N ALA A 253 -17.11 -17.56 -9.96
CA ALA A 253 -16.72 -16.17 -9.81
C ALA A 253 -15.42 -15.86 -10.57
N LEU A 254 -15.32 -14.61 -11.02
CA LEU A 254 -14.12 -14.07 -11.65
C LEU A 254 -13.57 -12.93 -10.78
N PHE A 255 -12.36 -13.12 -10.28
CA PHE A 255 -11.65 -12.13 -9.47
C PHE A 255 -10.73 -11.27 -10.36
N ILE A 256 -10.96 -9.94 -10.35
CA ILE A 256 -10.15 -8.95 -11.06
C ILE A 256 -9.72 -7.90 -10.03
N ALA A 257 -8.43 -7.76 -9.79
CA ALA A 257 -7.91 -6.81 -8.82
C ALA A 257 -6.91 -5.87 -9.48
N ASP A 258 -7.36 -4.66 -9.77
CA ASP A 258 -6.56 -3.55 -10.29
C ASP A 258 -7.29 -2.22 -10.02
N ASP A 259 -6.68 -1.10 -10.41
CA ASP A 259 -7.30 0.21 -10.32
C ASP A 259 -8.49 0.39 -11.27
N GLY A 260 -9.28 1.45 -11.07
CA GLY A 260 -10.54 1.64 -11.76
C GLY A 260 -10.44 1.65 -13.29
N ASP A 261 -9.41 2.27 -13.86
CA ASP A 261 -9.22 2.34 -15.31
C ASP A 261 -8.77 1.00 -15.87
N SER A 262 -7.83 0.35 -15.19
CA SER A 262 -7.30 -0.96 -15.55
C SER A 262 -8.37 -2.06 -15.45
N VAL A 263 -9.23 -2.03 -14.44
CA VAL A 263 -10.34 -2.99 -14.30
C VAL A 263 -11.34 -2.86 -15.45
N VAL A 264 -11.70 -1.65 -15.85
CA VAL A 264 -12.60 -1.42 -17.00
C VAL A 264 -11.96 -1.97 -18.27
N ALA A 265 -10.70 -1.62 -18.56
CA ALA A 265 -9.98 -2.13 -19.73
C ALA A 265 -9.84 -3.67 -19.72
N THR A 266 -9.71 -4.27 -18.54
CA THR A 266 -9.64 -5.74 -18.38
C THR A 266 -10.99 -6.39 -18.66
N ALA A 267 -12.09 -5.78 -18.18
CA ALA A 267 -13.45 -6.24 -18.49
C ALA A 267 -13.75 -6.15 -19.99
N ASP A 268 -13.34 -5.07 -20.65
CA ASP A 268 -13.49 -4.89 -22.09
C ASP A 268 -12.68 -5.95 -22.89
N ALA A 269 -11.45 -6.26 -22.46
CA ALA A 269 -10.63 -7.31 -23.06
C ALA A 269 -11.26 -8.69 -22.93
N LEU A 270 -11.85 -9.00 -21.76
CA LEU A 270 -12.59 -10.25 -21.52
C LEU A 270 -13.83 -10.33 -22.41
N ALA A 271 -14.60 -9.24 -22.54
CA ALA A 271 -15.77 -9.18 -23.42
C ALA A 271 -15.38 -9.36 -24.89
N ALA A 272 -14.29 -8.72 -25.35
CA ALA A 272 -13.72 -8.90 -26.69
C ALA A 272 -13.25 -10.33 -26.94
N ALA A 273 -12.82 -11.07 -25.91
CA ALA A 273 -12.49 -12.47 -25.96
C ALA A 273 -13.71 -13.42 -25.91
N GLY A 274 -14.94 -12.87 -25.94
CA GLY A 274 -16.18 -13.62 -25.94
C GLY A 274 -16.72 -14.00 -24.55
N ALA A 275 -16.16 -13.46 -23.46
CA ALA A 275 -16.66 -13.69 -22.12
C ALA A 275 -18.01 -13.01 -21.87
N ASN A 276 -19.00 -13.75 -21.38
CA ASN A 276 -20.26 -13.17 -20.90
C ASN A 276 -20.15 -12.86 -19.40
N LEU A 277 -19.71 -11.65 -19.08
CA LEU A 277 -19.48 -11.22 -17.70
C LEU A 277 -20.77 -11.09 -16.87
N ARG A 278 -21.96 -11.11 -17.50
CA ARG A 278 -23.24 -11.08 -16.77
C ARG A 278 -23.59 -12.43 -16.14
N ASN A 279 -23.01 -13.51 -16.64
CA ASN A 279 -23.32 -14.87 -16.19
C ASN A 279 -22.37 -15.36 -15.09
N ILE A 280 -21.39 -14.53 -14.67
CA ILE A 280 -20.42 -14.87 -13.64
C ILE A 280 -20.40 -13.80 -12.56
N GLN A 281 -20.19 -14.19 -11.31
CA GLN A 281 -20.03 -13.22 -10.23
C GLN A 281 -18.65 -12.56 -10.32
N LEU A 282 -18.63 -11.27 -10.62
CA LEU A 282 -17.40 -10.49 -10.60
C LEU A 282 -17.02 -10.12 -9.17
N LEU A 283 -15.74 -10.24 -8.84
CA LEU A 283 -15.16 -9.93 -7.55
C LEU A 283 -13.98 -8.98 -7.71
N GLY A 284 -13.85 -8.00 -6.82
CA GLY A 284 -12.77 -7.02 -6.81
C GLY A 284 -12.29 -6.66 -5.41
N THR A 285 -11.33 -5.75 -5.35
CA THR A 285 -10.80 -5.15 -4.13
C THR A 285 -11.35 -3.73 -3.94
N GLY A 286 -10.98 -3.05 -2.86
CA GLY A 286 -11.39 -1.67 -2.57
C GLY A 286 -10.99 -0.65 -3.65
N LEU A 287 -10.06 -1.01 -4.56
CA LEU A 287 -9.74 -0.21 -5.74
C LEU A 287 -10.91 -0.06 -6.73
N TRP A 288 -11.94 -0.90 -6.60
CA TRP A 288 -13.17 -0.77 -7.36
C TRP A 288 -14.09 0.34 -6.86
N ASP A 289 -13.80 0.95 -5.73
CA ASP A 289 -14.53 2.14 -5.24
C ASP A 289 -14.16 3.38 -6.07
N ASN A 290 -14.57 3.36 -7.33
CA ASN A 290 -14.14 4.30 -8.36
C ASN A 290 -15.31 4.64 -9.31
N PRO A 291 -15.55 5.93 -9.61
CA PRO A 291 -16.62 6.34 -10.52
C PRO A 291 -16.57 5.68 -11.91
N ARG A 292 -15.39 5.35 -12.43
CA ARG A 292 -15.25 4.65 -13.71
C ARG A 292 -15.76 3.22 -13.66
N VAL A 293 -15.52 2.51 -12.56
CA VAL A 293 -16.08 1.18 -12.31
C VAL A 293 -17.59 1.26 -12.22
N PHE A 294 -18.13 2.28 -11.53
CA PHE A 294 -19.59 2.47 -11.39
C PHE A 294 -20.26 2.84 -12.71
N ALA A 295 -19.55 3.49 -13.62
CA ALA A 295 -20.04 3.83 -14.95
C ALA A 295 -19.96 2.67 -15.96
N SER A 296 -19.16 1.62 -15.69
CA SER A 296 -18.93 0.51 -16.63
C SER A 296 -20.12 -0.47 -16.64
N PRO A 297 -20.82 -0.66 -17.80
CA PRO A 297 -21.89 -1.64 -17.90
C PRO A 297 -21.44 -3.09 -17.68
N ALA A 298 -20.18 -3.40 -18.01
CA ALA A 298 -19.60 -4.73 -17.87
C ALA A 298 -19.36 -5.14 -16.41
N LEU A 299 -19.20 -4.16 -15.50
CA LEU A 299 -18.89 -4.39 -14.09
C LEU A 299 -20.12 -4.28 -13.16
N GLN A 300 -21.29 -3.97 -13.72
CA GLN A 300 -22.54 -3.89 -12.94
C GLN A 300 -22.84 -5.20 -12.22
N GLY A 301 -23.20 -5.11 -10.93
CA GLY A 301 -23.46 -6.29 -10.10
C GLY A 301 -22.20 -6.95 -9.53
N GLY A 302 -21.00 -6.48 -9.91
CA GLY A 302 -19.73 -6.92 -9.32
C GLY A 302 -19.67 -6.60 -7.82
N LEU A 303 -18.96 -7.43 -7.06
CA LEU A 303 -18.79 -7.30 -5.61
C LEU A 303 -17.34 -6.95 -5.29
N TYR A 304 -17.13 -6.09 -4.32
CA TYR A 304 -15.78 -5.78 -3.82
C TYR A 304 -15.82 -5.50 -2.32
N ALA A 305 -14.70 -5.73 -1.65
CA ALA A 305 -14.55 -5.41 -0.24
C ALA A 305 -13.98 -4.01 -0.07
N ALA A 306 -14.59 -3.21 0.79
CA ALA A 306 -14.13 -1.87 1.12
C ALA A 306 -14.65 -1.44 2.51
N PRO A 307 -14.05 -0.43 3.15
CA PRO A 307 -14.65 0.20 4.31
C PRO A 307 -16.05 0.75 3.99
N ASP A 308 -16.94 0.75 5.00
CA ASP A 308 -18.24 1.41 4.85
C ASP A 308 -18.05 2.91 4.56
N PRO A 309 -18.62 3.44 3.47
CA PRO A 309 -18.37 4.82 3.07
C PRO A 309 -18.99 5.86 4.01
N SER A 310 -19.88 5.48 4.91
CA SER A 310 -20.56 6.42 5.83
C SER A 310 -19.56 7.08 6.82
N GLY A 311 -18.61 6.30 7.31
CA GLY A 311 -17.57 6.79 8.22
C GLY A 311 -16.71 7.86 7.54
N PHE A 312 -16.18 7.55 6.36
CA PHE A 312 -15.39 8.52 5.59
C PHE A 312 -16.19 9.77 5.22
N ARG A 313 -17.46 9.65 4.78
CA ARG A 313 -18.30 10.81 4.46
C ARG A 313 -18.49 11.74 5.66
N SER A 314 -18.76 11.17 6.83
CA SER A 314 -18.89 11.93 8.08
C SER A 314 -17.58 12.65 8.44
N PHE A 315 -16.45 11.94 8.37
CA PHE A 315 -15.12 12.49 8.59
C PHE A 315 -14.82 13.63 7.60
N ALA A 316 -15.04 13.40 6.30
CA ALA A 316 -14.78 14.40 5.27
C ALA A 316 -15.62 15.68 5.46
N GLY A 317 -16.86 15.55 5.91
CA GLY A 317 -17.70 16.71 6.28
C GLY A 317 -17.07 17.55 7.39
N ARG A 318 -16.63 16.95 8.50
CA ARG A 318 -15.96 17.64 9.59
C ARG A 318 -14.62 18.26 9.16
N TYR A 319 -13.85 17.51 8.36
CA TYR A 319 -12.58 17.98 7.83
C TYR A 319 -12.75 19.22 6.96
N ARG A 320 -13.71 19.22 6.01
CA ARG A 320 -14.02 20.40 5.18
C ARG A 320 -14.41 21.61 6.00
N THR A 321 -15.25 21.42 7.01
CA THR A 321 -15.66 22.52 7.91
C THR A 321 -14.47 23.15 8.60
N LYS A 322 -13.47 22.34 8.98
CA LYS A 322 -12.30 22.83 9.72
C LYS A 322 -11.19 23.39 8.83
N TYR A 323 -10.94 22.78 7.67
CA TYR A 323 -9.78 23.08 6.82
C TYR A 323 -10.11 23.64 5.43
N GLY A 324 -11.39 23.72 5.05
CA GLY A 324 -11.85 24.32 3.80
C GLY A 324 -11.66 23.47 2.54
N GLY A 325 -11.07 22.27 2.65
CA GLY A 325 -10.78 21.37 1.51
C GLY A 325 -11.16 19.92 1.77
N GLU A 326 -11.14 19.09 0.72
CA GLU A 326 -11.39 17.66 0.86
C GLU A 326 -10.18 16.94 1.44
N PRO A 327 -10.37 15.99 2.38
CA PRO A 327 -9.30 15.14 2.84
C PRO A 327 -8.95 14.10 1.77
N VAL A 328 -7.67 13.73 1.67
CA VAL A 328 -7.30 12.51 0.94
C VAL A 328 -7.74 11.28 1.71
N ARG A 329 -7.93 10.15 1.00
CA ARG A 329 -8.45 8.93 1.62
C ARG A 329 -7.60 8.42 2.79
N THR A 330 -6.27 8.54 2.69
CA THR A 330 -5.31 8.12 3.72
C THR A 330 -5.32 9.00 4.97
N ALA A 331 -5.98 10.16 4.96
CA ALA A 331 -6.06 11.05 6.12
C ALA A 331 -6.74 10.37 7.33
N THR A 332 -7.70 9.47 7.09
CA THR A 332 -8.34 8.69 8.16
C THR A 332 -7.37 7.82 8.95
N LEU A 333 -6.30 7.35 8.32
CA LEU A 333 -5.29 6.53 8.99
C LEU A 333 -4.57 7.31 10.10
N ALA A 334 -4.20 8.55 9.82
CA ALA A 334 -3.57 9.41 10.81
C ALA A 334 -4.56 9.85 11.91
N TYR A 335 -5.83 10.11 11.54
CA TYR A 335 -6.89 10.37 12.51
C TYR A 335 -7.07 9.18 13.46
N ASP A 336 -7.23 7.97 12.92
CA ASP A 336 -7.44 6.75 13.70
C ASP A 336 -6.23 6.42 14.59
N ALA A 337 -5.01 6.63 14.08
CA ALA A 337 -3.78 6.42 14.85
C ALA A 337 -3.72 7.35 16.07
N VAL A 338 -4.02 8.64 15.90
CA VAL A 338 -4.02 9.60 17.02
C VAL A 338 -5.18 9.35 17.98
N ALA A 339 -6.37 9.03 17.48
CA ALA A 339 -7.52 8.67 18.32
C ALA A 339 -7.22 7.41 19.17
N LEU A 340 -6.60 6.39 18.56
CA LEU A 340 -6.14 5.19 19.27
C LEU A 340 -5.15 5.54 20.40
N VAL A 341 -4.10 6.28 20.06
CA VAL A 341 -3.07 6.67 21.03
C VAL A 341 -3.66 7.50 22.18
N ALA A 342 -4.57 8.43 21.87
CA ALA A 342 -5.26 9.24 22.87
C ALA A 342 -6.12 8.36 23.81
N ALA A 343 -6.84 7.39 23.24
CA ALA A 343 -7.65 6.45 24.04
C ALA A 343 -6.78 5.57 24.96
N LEU A 344 -5.71 4.98 24.41
CA LEU A 344 -4.78 4.13 25.17
C LEU A 344 -4.03 4.91 26.26
N SER A 345 -3.68 6.17 25.99
CA SER A 345 -3.02 7.05 26.97
C SER A 345 -3.87 7.30 28.21
N ARG A 346 -5.20 7.20 28.09
CA ARG A 346 -6.13 7.37 29.22
C ARG A 346 -6.41 6.08 29.98
N THR A 347 -6.36 4.93 29.34
CA THR A 347 -6.93 3.69 29.87
C THR A 347 -5.88 2.64 30.26
N GLN A 348 -4.66 2.69 29.71
CA GLN A 348 -3.69 1.59 29.81
C GLN A 348 -2.43 1.90 30.65
N GLY A 349 -2.36 3.07 31.27
CA GLY A 349 -1.25 3.44 32.16
C GLY A 349 0.12 3.26 31.49
N ALA A 350 1.05 2.58 32.16
CA ALA A 350 2.40 2.35 31.67
C ALA A 350 2.47 1.35 30.48
N GLN A 351 1.46 0.50 30.31
CA GLN A 351 1.41 -0.51 29.23
C GLN A 351 0.68 -0.02 27.98
N ARG A 352 0.44 1.30 27.88
CA ARG A 352 -0.40 1.91 26.83
C ARG A 352 0.00 1.54 25.42
N PHE A 353 1.26 1.36 25.13
CA PHE A 353 1.79 1.05 23.78
C PHE A 353 2.58 -0.27 23.75
N ALA A 354 2.39 -1.12 24.77
CA ALA A 354 2.97 -2.45 24.78
C ALA A 354 2.39 -3.30 23.61
N PRO A 355 3.17 -4.26 23.10
CA PRO A 355 2.71 -5.15 22.02
C PRO A 355 1.35 -5.81 22.33
N GLU A 356 1.15 -6.26 23.55
CA GLU A 356 -0.07 -6.94 23.99
C GLU A 356 -1.29 -6.01 23.95
N THR A 357 -1.10 -4.73 24.27
CA THR A 357 -2.14 -3.70 24.19
C THR A 357 -2.48 -3.37 22.74
N LEU A 358 -1.46 -3.21 21.91
CA LEU A 358 -1.66 -2.88 20.49
C LEU A 358 -2.26 -4.05 19.70
N THR A 359 -1.91 -5.29 20.03
CA THR A 359 -2.44 -6.49 19.37
C THR A 359 -3.70 -7.05 20.04
N ASN A 360 -4.47 -6.21 20.73
CA ASN A 360 -5.74 -6.61 21.34
C ASN A 360 -6.63 -7.34 20.32
N PRO A 361 -7.04 -8.60 20.57
CA PRO A 361 -7.83 -9.37 19.62
C PRO A 361 -9.21 -8.79 19.33
N SER A 362 -9.78 -8.02 20.26
CA SER A 362 -11.05 -7.30 20.02
C SER A 362 -10.90 -6.14 19.04
N GLY A 363 -9.67 -5.66 18.81
CA GLY A 363 -9.37 -4.55 17.93
C GLY A 363 -9.83 -3.20 18.46
N PHE A 364 -9.90 -2.24 17.56
CA PHE A 364 -10.17 -0.83 17.83
C PHE A 364 -11.17 -0.30 16.80
N ALA A 365 -12.00 0.65 17.22
CA ALA A 365 -12.91 1.36 16.33
C ALA A 365 -12.20 2.55 15.68
N GLY A 366 -12.34 2.68 14.37
CA GLY A 366 -11.84 3.81 13.59
C GLY A 366 -12.91 4.38 12.66
N ILE A 367 -12.55 5.42 11.93
CA ILE A 367 -13.39 6.07 10.90
C ILE A 367 -13.85 5.05 9.85
N ASP A 368 -12.94 4.15 9.47
CA ASP A 368 -13.16 3.14 8.44
C ASP A 368 -13.60 1.78 9.00
N GLY A 369 -14.26 1.79 10.15
CA GLY A 369 -14.73 0.59 10.84
C GLY A 369 -13.69 0.03 11.81
N LEU A 370 -13.91 -1.22 12.22
CA LEU A 370 -13.00 -1.92 13.12
C LEU A 370 -11.67 -2.25 12.44
N PHE A 371 -10.61 -2.18 13.21
CA PHE A 371 -9.31 -2.71 12.83
C PHE A 371 -8.60 -3.35 14.04
N ARG A 372 -7.72 -4.31 13.79
CA ARG A 372 -6.81 -4.85 14.81
C ARG A 372 -5.43 -5.07 14.22
N PHE A 373 -4.41 -4.94 15.04
CA PHE A 373 -3.06 -5.36 14.66
C PHE A 373 -2.87 -6.84 15.02
N ARG A 374 -2.15 -7.53 14.16
CA ARG A 374 -1.72 -8.91 14.36
C ARG A 374 -0.32 -8.94 14.95
N SER A 375 0.06 -10.09 15.51
CA SER A 375 1.39 -10.30 16.09
C SER A 375 2.54 -10.18 15.09
N ASP A 376 2.26 -10.36 13.79
CA ASP A 376 3.21 -10.15 12.70
C ASP A 376 3.35 -8.68 12.29
N GLY A 377 2.60 -7.76 12.91
CA GLY A 377 2.59 -6.33 12.63
C GLY A 377 1.64 -5.90 11.52
N THR A 378 1.02 -6.82 10.79
CA THR A 378 -0.01 -6.47 9.80
C THR A 378 -1.31 -6.07 10.51
N ASN A 379 -2.22 -5.41 9.80
CA ASN A 379 -3.57 -5.17 10.31
C ASN A 379 -4.62 -6.04 9.63
N GLU A 380 -5.72 -6.21 10.31
CA GLU A 380 -6.96 -6.73 9.76
C GLU A 380 -8.05 -5.66 9.92
N ARG A 381 -8.85 -5.46 8.87
CA ARG A 381 -9.97 -4.51 8.87
C ARG A 381 -11.30 -5.21 8.74
N GLY A 382 -12.28 -4.73 9.48
CA GLY A 382 -13.68 -5.10 9.32
C GLY A 382 -14.29 -4.38 8.12
N LEU A 383 -14.24 -5.02 6.93
CA LEU A 383 -14.72 -4.43 5.69
C LEU A 383 -16.17 -4.80 5.40
N ALA A 384 -16.91 -3.88 4.80
CA ALA A 384 -18.18 -4.17 4.14
C ALA A 384 -17.94 -4.91 2.81
N VAL A 385 -18.99 -5.51 2.26
CA VAL A 385 -19.00 -5.95 0.87
C VAL A 385 -19.95 -5.05 0.10
N MET A 386 -19.44 -4.43 -0.92
CA MET A 386 -20.12 -3.47 -1.77
C MET A 386 -20.50 -4.11 -3.09
N LYS A 387 -21.63 -3.70 -3.65
CA LYS A 387 -22.09 -4.09 -4.99
C LYS A 387 -22.04 -2.89 -5.92
N VAL A 388 -21.37 -3.07 -7.05
CA VAL A 388 -21.33 -2.05 -8.12
C VAL A 388 -22.71 -1.84 -8.68
N GLY A 389 -23.18 -0.60 -8.66
CA GLY A 389 -24.40 -0.12 -9.28
C GLY A 389 -24.14 1.05 -10.22
N GLN A 390 -25.18 1.55 -10.89
CA GLN A 390 -25.07 2.68 -11.81
C GLN A 390 -24.76 3.96 -11.02
N GLY A 391 -23.58 4.52 -11.26
CA GLY A 391 -23.11 5.77 -10.66
C GLY A 391 -22.71 5.70 -9.19
N ALA A 392 -22.97 4.60 -8.50
CA ALA A 392 -22.58 4.40 -7.10
C ALA A 392 -22.56 2.92 -6.73
N SER A 393 -21.93 2.59 -5.60
CA SER A 393 -22.03 1.27 -4.99
C SER A 393 -22.98 1.26 -3.80
N THR A 394 -23.50 0.06 -3.48
CA THR A 394 -24.37 -0.17 -2.32
C THR A 394 -23.82 -1.31 -1.47
N PRO A 395 -23.90 -1.24 -0.13
CA PRO A 395 -23.48 -2.35 0.72
C PRO A 395 -24.47 -3.52 0.60
N VAL A 396 -23.95 -4.73 0.39
CA VAL A 396 -24.71 -6.00 0.42
C VAL A 396 -24.41 -6.81 1.66
N ALA A 397 -23.27 -6.56 2.29
CA ALA A 397 -22.97 -7.06 3.64
C ALA A 397 -22.23 -5.95 4.41
N GLY A 398 -22.72 -5.65 5.60
CA GLY A 398 -22.10 -4.62 6.45
C GLY A 398 -20.72 -5.02 6.98
N SER A 399 -19.98 -4.04 7.46
CA SER A 399 -18.77 -4.27 8.22
C SER A 399 -19.07 -5.05 9.51
N PRO A 400 -18.23 -6.02 9.91
CA PRO A 400 -18.40 -6.72 11.18
C PRO A 400 -18.28 -5.73 12.34
N LYS A 401 -19.10 -5.95 13.38
CA LYS A 401 -19.09 -5.14 14.62
C LYS A 401 -18.10 -5.67 15.65
N SER A 402 -17.52 -6.84 15.44
CA SER A 402 -16.48 -7.45 16.26
C SER A 402 -15.63 -8.37 15.36
N PHE A 403 -14.38 -8.57 15.74
CA PHE A 403 -13.61 -9.68 15.18
C PHE A 403 -14.02 -10.94 15.92
N GLY A 404 -14.29 -12.02 15.20
CA GLY A 404 -14.51 -13.32 15.81
C GLY A 404 -13.30 -13.75 16.64
N ALA A 405 -13.55 -14.45 17.73
CA ALA A 405 -12.53 -15.03 18.59
C ALA A 405 -11.73 -16.12 17.86
#